data_5b6304965d3bb1a867bb3a5b29b57e88
#
_entry.id   5b6304965d3bb1a867bb3a5b29b57e88
#
_cell.length_a   1.000
_cell.length_b   1.000
_cell.length_c   1.000
_cell.angle_alpha   90.00
_cell.angle_beta   90.00
_cell.angle_gamma   90.00
#
_symmetry.space_group_name_H-M   'P 1'
#
loop_
_entity.id
_entity.type
_entity.pdbx_description
1 polymer ?
#
loop_
_entity_poly.entity_id
_entity_poly.type
_entity_poly.pdbx_seq_one_letter_code
_entity_poly.pdbx_strand_id
1 'polypeptide(L)'
;KRYMYEESFSTPLVMHLPKGLNAKGEISEMVQNIDYAPTFLELAGAKIPADIQGKSLVPLLQGKHPKNWRKSLYYHFYEYPAEHAVKRHYGVKTADGWKLIHFYNDINSWELYNLNEDPREMNNLYGKPGTEKVTKRLMKELVKLQKQYDDQAALKANDMK
;
A
#
# COMPACT_ATOMS: atom_id res chain seq x y z
N LYS A 1 -1.40 -8.60 -13.99
CA LYS A 1 -0.66 -7.80 -12.99
C LYS A 1 -1.01 -6.33 -13.14
N ARG A 2 -0.55 -5.47 -12.27
CA ARG A 2 -0.82 -4.01 -12.15
C ARG A 2 -2.12 -3.63 -11.45
N TYR A 3 -3.06 -4.54 -11.26
CA TYR A 3 -4.19 -4.29 -10.36
C TYR A 3 -3.73 -4.34 -8.89
N MET A 4 -4.49 -3.66 -8.03
CA MET A 4 -4.24 -3.68 -6.58
C MET A 4 -4.75 -4.95 -5.88
N TYR A 5 -5.20 -5.97 -6.61
CA TYR A 5 -5.61 -7.25 -6.04
C TYR A 5 -4.43 -8.04 -5.47
N GLU A 6 -4.68 -8.85 -4.45
CA GLU A 6 -3.62 -9.55 -3.69
C GLU A 6 -2.70 -10.38 -4.59
N GLU A 7 -3.19 -11.00 -5.65
CA GLU A 7 -2.36 -11.77 -6.60
C GLU A 7 -1.28 -10.94 -7.31
N SER A 8 -1.43 -9.63 -7.35
CA SER A 8 -0.45 -8.70 -7.90
C SER A 8 0.27 -7.89 -6.82
N PHE A 9 -0.44 -7.62 -5.72
CA PHE A 9 -0.02 -6.64 -4.72
C PHE A 9 0.72 -7.29 -3.54
N SER A 10 0.31 -8.49 -3.13
CA SER A 10 0.93 -9.25 -2.04
C SER A 10 2.01 -10.17 -2.61
N THR A 11 3.23 -9.66 -2.76
CA THR A 11 4.38 -10.44 -3.20
C THR A 11 5.28 -10.78 -2.02
N PRO A 12 5.80 -12.03 -1.93
CA PRO A 12 6.71 -12.40 -0.85
C PRO A 12 8.04 -11.65 -0.98
N LEU A 13 8.59 -11.22 0.15
CA LEU A 13 9.94 -10.69 0.25
C LEU A 13 10.79 -11.65 1.09
N VAL A 14 11.85 -12.18 0.51
CA VAL A 14 12.83 -13.01 1.21
C VAL A 14 14.17 -12.29 1.22
N MET A 15 14.77 -12.16 2.40
CA MET A 15 16.04 -11.47 2.57
C MET A 15 17.09 -12.40 3.22
N HIS A 16 18.25 -12.49 2.60
CA HIS A 16 19.46 -13.06 3.20
C HIS A 16 20.30 -11.92 3.77
N LEU A 17 20.55 -11.96 5.06
CA LEU A 17 21.20 -10.85 5.78
C LEU A 17 22.71 -11.04 5.90
N PRO A 18 23.50 -9.96 5.93
CA PRO A 18 24.91 -9.99 6.27
C PRO A 18 25.16 -10.61 7.64
N LYS A 19 26.35 -11.18 7.86
CA LYS A 19 26.78 -11.65 9.18
C LYS A 19 26.66 -10.50 10.20
N GLY A 20 26.08 -10.79 11.37
CA GLY A 20 25.90 -9.81 12.45
C GLY A 20 24.49 -9.19 12.53
N LEU A 21 23.67 -9.34 11.52
CA LEU A 21 22.24 -9.04 11.62
C LEU A 21 21.49 -10.35 11.92
N ASN A 22 21.01 -10.48 13.14
CA ASN A 22 20.45 -11.73 13.67
C ASN A 22 18.93 -11.84 13.51
N ALA A 23 18.35 -11.26 12.46
CA ALA A 23 16.94 -11.48 12.19
C ALA A 23 16.74 -12.89 11.65
N LYS A 24 15.90 -13.64 12.34
CA LYS A 24 15.42 -14.96 11.89
C LYS A 24 13.90 -14.97 12.06
N GLY A 25 13.22 -15.53 11.09
CA GLY A 25 11.79 -15.75 11.17
C GLY A 25 11.00 -14.93 10.18
N GLU A 26 9.73 -14.76 10.45
CA GLU A 26 8.76 -14.07 9.62
C GLU A 26 8.48 -12.68 10.19
N ILE A 27 8.34 -11.71 9.29
CA ILE A 27 8.00 -10.31 9.59
C ILE A 27 6.61 -10.07 9.01
N SER A 28 5.64 -9.77 9.86
CA SER A 28 4.24 -9.54 9.46
C SER A 28 3.90 -8.06 9.21
N GLU A 29 4.81 -7.14 9.50
CA GLU A 29 4.63 -5.72 9.25
C GLU A 29 4.48 -5.42 7.76
N MET A 30 3.66 -4.43 7.44
CA MET A 30 3.47 -3.99 6.06
C MET A 30 4.74 -3.36 5.50
N VAL A 31 5.32 -3.96 4.48
CA VAL A 31 6.52 -3.50 3.78
C VAL A 31 6.22 -3.23 2.30
N GLN A 32 7.05 -2.45 1.65
CA GLN A 32 6.90 -2.08 0.24
C GLN A 32 8.25 -2.10 -0.47
N ASN A 33 8.24 -2.19 -1.79
CA ASN A 33 9.45 -2.11 -2.61
C ASN A 33 10.20 -0.77 -2.47
N ILE A 34 9.51 0.33 -2.16
CA ILE A 34 10.14 1.63 -1.86
C ILE A 34 11.01 1.61 -0.59
N ASP A 35 10.89 0.58 0.23
CA ASP A 35 11.67 0.39 1.46
C ASP A 35 13.07 -0.18 1.18
N TYR A 36 13.33 -0.71 -0.02
CA TYR A 36 14.62 -1.33 -0.35
C TYR A 36 15.74 -0.30 -0.37
N ALA A 37 15.54 0.82 -1.04
CA ALA A 37 16.57 1.86 -1.15
C ALA A 37 17.03 2.39 0.22
N PRO A 38 16.15 2.85 1.13
CA PRO A 38 16.58 3.29 2.46
C PRO A 38 17.19 2.16 3.29
N THR A 39 16.76 0.90 3.09
CA THR A 39 17.35 -0.25 3.78
C THR A 39 18.78 -0.49 3.33
N PHE A 40 19.06 -0.47 2.02
CA PHE A 40 20.43 -0.64 1.52
C PHE A 40 21.34 0.51 1.91
N LEU A 41 20.85 1.74 1.90
CA LEU A 41 21.61 2.90 2.36
C LEU A 41 21.99 2.77 3.84
N GLU A 42 21.05 2.38 4.70
CA GLU A 42 21.34 2.18 6.12
C GLU A 42 22.33 1.04 6.35
N LEU A 43 22.18 -0.08 5.65
CA LEU A 43 23.13 -1.21 5.73
C LEU A 43 24.54 -0.85 5.26
N ALA A 44 24.65 0.07 4.30
CA ALA A 44 25.91 0.60 3.81
C ALA A 44 26.51 1.70 4.69
N GLY A 45 25.83 2.11 5.77
CA GLY A 45 26.25 3.24 6.60
C GLY A 45 26.12 4.60 5.91
N ALA A 46 25.36 4.69 4.81
CA ALA A 46 25.14 5.91 4.06
C ALA A 46 23.92 6.68 4.59
N LYS A 47 23.96 8.00 4.41
CA LYS A 47 22.83 8.86 4.80
C LYS A 47 21.62 8.59 3.89
N ILE A 48 20.46 8.36 4.48
CA ILE A 48 19.20 8.27 3.75
C ILE A 48 18.75 9.69 3.38
N PRO A 49 18.55 10.02 2.09
CA PRO A 49 18.00 11.30 1.65
C PRO A 49 16.61 11.57 2.24
N ALA A 50 16.30 12.83 2.53
CA ALA A 50 15.04 13.20 3.19
C ALA A 50 13.79 13.07 2.28
N ASP A 51 13.97 13.03 0.98
CA ASP A 51 12.92 12.89 -0.04
C ASP A 51 12.54 11.43 -0.31
N ILE A 52 13.26 10.46 0.26
CA ILE A 52 12.89 9.04 0.19
C ILE A 52 11.62 8.79 1.01
N GLN A 53 10.59 8.32 0.34
CA GLN A 53 9.27 8.03 0.94
C GLN A 53 9.23 6.67 1.67
N GLY A 54 10.13 5.74 1.33
CA GLY A 54 10.24 4.44 1.98
C GLY A 54 10.82 4.52 3.39
N LYS A 55 10.72 3.44 4.13
CA LYS A 55 11.30 3.28 5.47
C LYS A 55 12.30 2.13 5.46
N SER A 56 13.45 2.33 6.09
CA SER A 56 14.42 1.23 6.24
C SER A 56 13.80 0.05 7.00
N LEU A 57 14.02 -1.15 6.50
CA LEU A 57 13.62 -2.40 7.11
C LEU A 57 14.58 -2.86 8.21
N VAL A 58 15.74 -2.22 8.36
CA VAL A 58 16.77 -2.62 9.34
C VAL A 58 16.22 -2.78 10.77
N PRO A 59 15.37 -1.90 11.29
CA PRO A 59 14.77 -2.12 12.62
C PRO A 59 13.96 -3.42 12.71
N LEU A 60 13.15 -3.75 11.69
CA LEU A 60 12.38 -4.99 11.63
C LEU A 60 13.31 -6.20 11.52
N LEU A 61 14.34 -6.11 10.68
CA LEU A 61 15.36 -7.14 10.50
C LEU A 61 16.17 -7.41 11.78
N GLN A 62 16.21 -6.45 12.70
CA GLN A 62 16.80 -6.59 14.04
C GLN A 62 15.78 -7.09 15.10
N GLY A 63 14.59 -7.49 14.69
CA GLY A 63 13.52 -7.95 15.59
C GLY A 63 12.86 -6.83 16.41
N LYS A 64 13.02 -5.57 15.99
CA LYS A 64 12.35 -4.42 16.60
C LYS A 64 11.00 -4.19 15.93
N HIS A 65 10.01 -3.78 16.71
CA HIS A 65 8.67 -3.46 16.23
C HIS A 65 8.34 -1.98 16.51
N PRO A 66 8.75 -1.05 15.63
CA PRO A 66 8.55 0.37 15.86
C PRO A 66 7.06 0.71 15.97
N LYS A 67 6.64 1.37 17.06
CA LYS A 67 5.22 1.75 17.29
C LYS A 67 4.64 2.64 16.18
N ASN A 68 5.48 3.40 15.50
CA ASN A 68 5.13 4.29 14.39
C ASN A 68 5.30 3.63 13.01
N TRP A 69 5.39 2.31 12.94
CA TRP A 69 5.40 1.61 11.66
C TRP A 69 4.08 1.84 10.93
N ARG A 70 4.12 1.81 9.59
CA ARG A 70 2.92 2.05 8.78
C ARG A 70 1.83 1.02 9.05
N LYS A 71 0.59 1.48 9.04
CA LYS A 71 -0.61 0.66 9.20
C LYS A 71 -1.48 0.66 7.94
N SER A 72 -1.02 1.34 6.89
CA SER A 72 -1.70 1.42 5.60
C SER A 72 -0.68 1.57 4.48
N LEU A 73 -1.04 1.03 3.32
CA LEU A 73 -0.30 1.14 2.06
C LEU A 73 -1.16 1.89 1.07
N TYR A 74 -0.54 2.80 0.33
CA TYR A 74 -1.13 3.51 -0.80
C TYR A 74 -0.63 2.91 -2.10
N TYR A 75 -1.50 2.83 -3.08
CA TYR A 75 -1.19 2.42 -4.44
C TYR A 75 -1.88 3.33 -5.44
N HIS A 76 -1.19 3.68 -6.53
CA HIS A 76 -1.77 4.40 -7.65
C HIS A 76 -1.23 3.84 -8.97
N PHE A 77 -2.13 3.45 -9.86
CA PHE A 77 -1.86 3.11 -11.26
C PHE A 77 -2.51 4.15 -12.16
N TYR A 78 -1.70 4.92 -12.87
CA TYR A 78 -2.14 6.08 -13.69
C TYR A 78 -1.85 5.90 -15.19
N GLU A 79 -1.23 4.78 -15.59
CA GLU A 79 -0.77 4.49 -16.95
C GLU A 79 -1.93 3.99 -17.85
N TYR A 80 -2.90 4.88 -18.15
CA TYR A 80 -3.96 4.58 -19.09
C TYR A 80 -4.46 5.86 -19.77
N PRO A 81 -4.75 5.81 -21.11
CA PRO A 81 -4.50 4.70 -22.06
C PRO A 81 -3.00 4.56 -22.37
N ALA A 82 -2.53 3.30 -22.41
CA ALA A 82 -1.15 2.96 -22.74
C ALA A 82 -1.07 1.52 -23.28
N GLU A 83 0.11 0.92 -23.28
CA GLU A 83 0.35 -0.46 -23.72
C GLU A 83 -0.56 -1.49 -23.03
N HIS A 84 -0.98 -1.22 -21.80
CA HIS A 84 -1.82 -2.12 -21.02
C HIS A 84 -3.26 -1.63 -20.89
N ALA A 85 -4.21 -2.56 -20.98
CA ALA A 85 -5.64 -2.27 -20.88
C ALA A 85 -6.14 -2.03 -19.44
N VAL A 86 -5.23 -2.06 -18.45
CA VAL A 86 -5.57 -1.83 -17.03
C VAL A 86 -6.02 -0.39 -16.83
N LYS A 87 -7.23 -0.20 -16.31
CA LYS A 87 -7.79 1.11 -16.07
C LYS A 87 -7.12 1.81 -14.89
N ARG A 88 -7.09 3.14 -14.92
CA ARG A 88 -6.54 3.94 -13.83
C ARG A 88 -7.28 3.66 -12.54
N HIS A 89 -6.52 3.43 -11.50
CA HIS A 89 -7.08 3.21 -10.17
C HIS A 89 -6.06 3.55 -9.08
N TYR A 90 -6.58 3.92 -7.94
CA TYR A 90 -5.80 4.08 -6.72
C TYR A 90 -6.54 3.43 -5.55
N GLY A 91 -5.83 3.21 -4.46
CA GLY A 91 -6.46 2.59 -3.32
C GLY A 91 -5.59 2.59 -2.07
N VAL A 92 -6.18 2.09 -1.01
CA VAL A 92 -5.53 1.90 0.28
C VAL A 92 -5.79 0.48 0.80
N LYS A 93 -4.74 -0.17 1.29
CA LYS A 93 -4.81 -1.42 2.07
C LYS A 93 -4.39 -1.11 3.49
N THR A 94 -5.12 -1.62 4.48
CA THR A 94 -4.83 -1.39 5.90
C THR A 94 -4.42 -2.69 6.60
N ALA A 95 -3.63 -2.57 7.67
CA ALA A 95 -3.09 -3.71 8.42
C ALA A 95 -4.17 -4.55 9.13
N ASP A 96 -5.37 -4.00 9.32
CA ASP A 96 -6.54 -4.73 9.85
C ASP A 96 -7.32 -5.49 8.77
N GLY A 97 -6.74 -5.64 7.57
CA GLY A 97 -7.26 -6.50 6.50
C GLY A 97 -8.28 -5.84 5.57
N TRP A 98 -8.47 -4.53 5.62
CA TRP A 98 -9.37 -3.85 4.70
C TRP A 98 -8.65 -3.27 3.51
N LYS A 99 -9.30 -3.32 2.33
CA LYS A 99 -8.84 -2.70 1.10
C LYS A 99 -9.96 -1.92 0.43
N LEU A 100 -9.66 -0.68 0.02
CA LEU A 100 -10.55 0.18 -0.76
C LEU A 100 -9.85 0.57 -2.04
N ILE A 101 -10.48 0.36 -3.19
CA ILE A 101 -9.97 0.68 -4.53
C ILE A 101 -10.96 1.61 -5.22
N HIS A 102 -10.45 2.62 -5.93
CA HIS A 102 -11.24 3.48 -6.81
C HIS A 102 -10.68 3.43 -8.23
N PHE A 103 -11.47 2.91 -9.14
CA PHE A 103 -11.26 3.05 -10.58
C PHE A 103 -11.84 4.38 -11.02
N TYR A 104 -11.00 5.36 -11.25
CA TYR A 104 -11.42 6.73 -11.53
C TYR A 104 -11.40 7.05 -13.03
N ASN A 105 -12.09 8.13 -13.44
CA ASN A 105 -12.25 8.62 -14.79
C ASN A 105 -12.96 7.64 -15.75
N ASP A 106 -12.32 6.50 -16.08
CA ASP A 106 -12.78 5.62 -17.16
C ASP A 106 -13.99 4.76 -16.76
N ILE A 107 -14.01 4.26 -15.52
CA ILE A 107 -15.06 3.35 -15.01
C ILE A 107 -15.87 4.06 -13.92
N ASN A 108 -15.21 4.83 -13.08
CA ASN A 108 -15.77 5.49 -11.89
C ASN A 108 -16.50 4.52 -10.96
N SER A 109 -15.81 3.45 -10.55
CA SER A 109 -16.34 2.46 -9.63
C SER A 109 -15.46 2.29 -8.40
N TRP A 110 -16.10 1.93 -7.30
CA TRP A 110 -15.44 1.65 -6.03
C TRP A 110 -15.53 0.18 -5.68
N GLU A 111 -14.48 -0.33 -5.07
CA GLU A 111 -14.43 -1.68 -4.53
C GLU A 111 -13.92 -1.66 -3.10
N LEU A 112 -14.57 -2.45 -2.25
CA LEU A 112 -14.23 -2.62 -0.84
C LEU A 112 -14.14 -4.10 -0.51
N TYR A 113 -13.04 -4.52 0.10
CA TYR A 113 -12.80 -5.91 0.47
C TYR A 113 -12.38 -6.05 1.92
N ASN A 114 -12.86 -7.10 2.57
CA ASN A 114 -12.36 -7.59 3.86
C ASN A 114 -11.49 -8.82 3.60
N LEU A 115 -10.18 -8.63 3.55
CA LEU A 115 -9.22 -9.70 3.22
C LEU A 115 -9.14 -10.81 4.28
N ASN A 116 -9.64 -10.56 5.50
CA ASN A 116 -9.71 -11.59 6.53
C ASN A 116 -10.81 -12.62 6.25
N GLU A 117 -11.89 -12.20 5.58
CA GLU A 117 -13.04 -13.03 5.23
C GLU A 117 -13.01 -13.45 3.76
N ASP A 118 -12.52 -12.58 2.89
CA ASP A 118 -12.44 -12.79 1.45
C ASP A 118 -11.03 -12.49 0.91
N PRO A 119 -10.03 -13.35 1.18
CA PRO A 119 -8.65 -13.14 0.76
C PRO A 119 -8.46 -13.18 -0.77
N ARG A 120 -9.46 -13.63 -1.52
CA ARG A 120 -9.45 -13.67 -2.99
C ARG A 120 -10.19 -12.51 -3.64
N GLU A 121 -10.75 -11.60 -2.85
CA GLU A 121 -11.41 -10.38 -3.34
C GLU A 121 -12.53 -10.66 -4.35
N MET A 122 -13.33 -11.70 -4.07
CA MET A 122 -14.43 -12.14 -4.96
C MET A 122 -15.73 -11.38 -4.69
N ASN A 123 -15.88 -10.75 -3.51
CA ASN A 123 -17.12 -10.12 -3.07
C ASN A 123 -16.90 -8.64 -2.78
N ASN A 124 -17.26 -7.77 -3.74
CA ASN A 124 -17.20 -6.33 -3.50
C ASN A 124 -18.28 -5.91 -2.47
N LEU A 125 -17.80 -5.37 -1.36
CA LEU A 125 -18.62 -4.89 -0.23
C LEU A 125 -18.96 -3.40 -0.31
N TYR A 126 -18.47 -2.66 -1.31
CA TYR A 126 -18.74 -1.24 -1.42
C TYR A 126 -20.24 -0.96 -1.57
N GLY A 127 -20.76 -0.07 -0.75
CA GLY A 127 -22.19 0.27 -0.75
C GLY A 127 -23.12 -0.79 -0.14
N LYS A 128 -22.59 -1.88 0.42
CA LYS A 128 -23.41 -2.87 1.12
C LYS A 128 -23.78 -2.37 2.53
N PRO A 129 -24.97 -2.72 3.03
CA PRO A 129 -25.37 -2.37 4.39
C PRO A 129 -24.33 -2.81 5.44
N GLY A 130 -24.04 -1.93 6.39
CA GLY A 130 -23.07 -2.21 7.47
C GLY A 130 -21.60 -1.87 7.13
N THR A 131 -21.31 -1.45 5.90
CA THR A 131 -19.94 -1.10 5.49
C THR A 131 -19.64 0.41 5.51
N GLU A 132 -20.62 1.25 5.84
CA GLU A 132 -20.54 2.72 5.75
C GLU A 132 -19.41 3.30 6.63
N LYS A 133 -19.27 2.77 7.86
CA LYS A 133 -18.24 3.24 8.80
C LYS A 133 -16.83 2.93 8.31
N VAL A 134 -16.59 1.70 7.83
CA VAL A 134 -15.29 1.30 7.32
C VAL A 134 -14.96 2.01 6.01
N THR A 135 -15.92 2.15 5.10
CA THR A 135 -15.76 2.92 3.87
C THR A 135 -15.34 4.35 4.15
N LYS A 136 -16.04 5.05 5.04
CA LYS A 136 -15.70 6.42 5.44
C LYS A 136 -14.31 6.53 6.08
N ARG A 137 -13.93 5.56 6.90
CA ARG A 137 -12.60 5.49 7.51
C ARG A 137 -11.51 5.35 6.44
N LEU A 138 -11.70 4.41 5.51
CA LEU A 138 -10.72 4.15 4.45
C LEU A 138 -10.62 5.31 3.46
N MET A 139 -11.72 5.97 3.12
CA MET A 139 -11.69 7.19 2.29
C MET A 139 -10.86 8.30 2.94
N LYS A 140 -11.01 8.50 4.26
CA LYS A 140 -10.19 9.47 4.98
C LYS A 140 -8.70 9.11 4.98
N GLU A 141 -8.39 7.82 5.20
CA GLU A 141 -7.00 7.36 5.17
C GLU A 141 -6.41 7.47 3.77
N LEU A 142 -7.19 7.14 2.73
CA LEU A 142 -6.79 7.29 1.32
C LEU A 142 -6.39 8.73 1.00
N VAL A 143 -7.27 9.70 1.30
CA VAL A 143 -6.99 11.13 1.06
C VAL A 143 -5.77 11.62 1.86
N LYS A 144 -5.62 11.15 3.10
CA LYS A 144 -4.44 11.45 3.92
C LYS A 144 -3.16 10.97 3.26
N LEU A 145 -3.14 9.74 2.73
CA LEU A 145 -1.98 9.17 2.03
C LEU A 145 -1.70 9.88 0.71
N GLN A 146 -2.73 10.22 -0.07
CA GLN A 146 -2.58 11.01 -1.30
C GLN A 146 -1.90 12.35 -1.01
N LYS A 147 -2.29 13.04 0.07
CA LYS A 147 -1.62 14.27 0.51
C LYS A 147 -0.20 14.03 1.00
N GLN A 148 0.03 12.96 1.77
CA GLN A 148 1.34 12.59 2.30
C GLN A 148 2.36 12.33 1.20
N TYR A 149 1.92 11.71 0.09
CA TYR A 149 2.76 11.36 -1.05
C TYR A 149 2.70 12.39 -2.20
N ASP A 150 2.03 13.53 -1.97
CA ASP A 150 1.86 14.62 -2.93
C ASP A 150 1.28 14.17 -4.28
N ASP A 151 0.32 13.24 -4.25
CA ASP A 151 -0.34 12.72 -5.43
C ASP A 151 -1.41 13.68 -5.96
N GLN A 152 -0.98 14.70 -6.67
CA GLN A 152 -1.85 15.74 -7.22
C GLN A 152 -2.83 15.21 -8.26
N ALA A 153 -2.49 14.14 -8.99
CA ALA A 153 -3.36 13.54 -9.99
C ALA A 153 -4.58 12.87 -9.33
N ALA A 154 -4.35 12.10 -8.25
CA ALA A 154 -5.42 11.47 -7.51
C ALA A 154 -6.29 12.49 -6.74
N LEU A 155 -5.67 13.53 -6.17
CA LEU A 155 -6.41 14.60 -5.48
C LEU A 155 -7.35 15.33 -6.43
N LYS A 156 -6.89 15.70 -7.63
CA LYS A 156 -7.74 16.31 -8.67
C LYS A 156 -8.89 15.39 -9.11
N ALA A 157 -8.64 14.08 -9.23
CA ALA A 157 -9.68 13.13 -9.59
C ALA A 157 -10.78 12.99 -8.50
N ASN A 158 -10.46 13.30 -7.23
CA ASN A 158 -11.45 13.34 -6.15
C ASN A 158 -12.37 14.57 -6.23
N ASP A 159 -11.86 15.70 -6.74
CA ASP A 159 -12.60 16.98 -6.81
C ASP A 159 -13.56 17.05 -8.01
N MET A 160 -13.42 16.15 -8.98
CA MET A 160 -14.27 16.08 -10.18
C MET A 160 -15.58 15.28 -9.97
N LYS A 161 -16.08 15.17 -8.73
CA LYS A 161 -17.32 14.47 -8.38
C LYS A 161 -18.51 15.42 -8.24
#